data_55c9f0d10d2e9c275989440b94cdd919
#
_entry.id   55c9f0d10d2e9c275989440b94cdd919
#
_cell.length_a   1.000
_cell.length_b   1.000
_cell.length_c   1.000
_cell.angle_alpha   90.00
_cell.angle_beta   90.00
_cell.angle_gamma   90.00
#
_symmetry.space_group_name_H-M   'P 1'
#
loop_
_entity.id
_entity.type
_entity.pdbx_description
1 polymer ?
#
loop_
_entity_poly.entity_id
_entity_poly.type
_entity_poly.pdbx_seq_one_letter_code
_entity_poly.pdbx_strand_id
1 'polypeptide(L)'
;MRVFVCFLGVFVSNGLARFGYVVLIPLLILSGSLTPHQSFQLGIAVLMGYVFGSFLIQFLSPLMSLESIAKISFGLIALSFLICYFDSIPFFWLWIWRFIAGVASSALMILVAPLSLPYVKENKRALVGGLIFSAVGIGSVFSGFVLPWISSYNIKWAWIFLGGSCLIAFILSLVGLKTRSLRKKSVKKEESAFKIPFHLWLLLVSCALNAIGFLPHTLFWVDYLIRHLNISPTIAGTSWAFFGFGATLGSLISGPMAQKLGAKNANIFILILKSIACFLPIFFHQISLLNLSIFIMGAATTANINLFSMMALKIAGAKHFAQASSWVVFSFGIFQALFSYLFTIFLGDLGYVLIFVICGACLVLSFIVLFPIKMQTAIHK
;
A
#
# COMPACT_ATOMS: atom_id res chain seq x y z
N MET A 1 13.31 -7.13 -18.98
CA MET A 1 12.53 -5.91 -19.22
C MET A 1 11.16 -5.96 -18.54
N ARG A 2 10.26 -6.96 -18.77
CA ARG A 2 8.93 -7.04 -18.14
C ARG A 2 8.97 -7.01 -16.60
N VAL A 3 9.85 -7.78 -15.95
CA VAL A 3 10.01 -7.79 -14.50
C VAL A 3 10.39 -6.40 -13.98
N PHE A 4 11.28 -5.71 -14.68
CA PHE A 4 11.67 -4.34 -14.33
C PHE A 4 10.51 -3.35 -14.47
N VAL A 5 9.69 -3.46 -15.52
CA VAL A 5 8.49 -2.60 -15.64
C VAL A 5 7.46 -2.92 -14.55
N CYS A 6 7.30 -4.18 -14.14
CA CYS A 6 6.46 -4.54 -13.00
C CYS A 6 7.00 -3.95 -11.68
N PHE A 7 8.32 -3.94 -11.48
CA PHE A 7 8.96 -3.25 -10.37
C PHE A 7 8.64 -1.73 -10.40
N LEU A 8 8.81 -1.09 -11.56
CA LEU A 8 8.43 0.33 -11.74
C LEU A 8 6.93 0.56 -11.49
N GLY A 9 6.06 -0.39 -11.85
CA GLY A 9 4.63 -0.33 -11.56
C GLY A 9 4.34 -0.25 -10.07
N VAL A 10 4.98 -1.09 -9.26
CA VAL A 10 4.86 -1.06 -7.79
C VAL A 10 5.50 0.20 -7.20
N PHE A 11 6.65 0.62 -7.73
CA PHE A 11 7.34 1.85 -7.33
C PHE A 11 6.45 3.08 -7.52
N VAL A 12 5.86 3.25 -8.72
CA VAL A 12 4.99 4.39 -9.05
C VAL A 12 3.67 4.35 -8.28
N SER A 13 3.03 3.17 -8.22
CA SER A 13 1.69 3.04 -7.63
C SER A 13 1.69 3.16 -6.11
N ASN A 14 2.36 2.24 -5.42
CA ASN A 14 2.38 2.28 -3.96
C ASN A 14 3.56 3.09 -3.42
N GLY A 15 4.73 2.99 -4.05
CA GLY A 15 5.91 3.72 -3.59
C GLY A 15 5.73 5.24 -3.64
N LEU A 16 5.32 5.79 -4.78
CA LEU A 16 5.19 7.24 -4.96
C LEU A 16 3.75 7.74 -4.78
N ALA A 17 2.76 7.16 -5.49
CA ALA A 17 1.41 7.73 -5.51
C ALA A 17 0.69 7.62 -4.17
N ARG A 18 0.98 6.58 -3.39
CA ARG A 18 0.39 6.36 -2.09
C ARG A 18 1.35 6.77 -0.95
N PHE A 19 2.47 6.10 -0.79
CA PHE A 19 3.36 6.32 0.34
C PHE A 19 4.26 7.55 0.19
N GLY A 20 4.63 7.92 -1.04
CA GLY A 20 5.34 9.18 -1.28
C GLY A 20 4.51 10.40 -0.93
N TYR A 21 3.19 10.33 -1.14
CA TYR A 21 2.29 11.43 -0.80
C TYR A 21 2.21 11.72 0.71
N VAL A 22 2.46 10.74 1.57
CA VAL A 22 2.46 10.91 3.03
C VAL A 22 3.43 12.00 3.48
N VAL A 23 4.59 12.09 2.83
CA VAL A 23 5.59 13.14 3.10
C VAL A 23 5.09 14.52 2.67
N LEU A 24 4.32 14.59 1.58
CA LEU A 24 3.78 15.86 1.08
C LEU A 24 2.69 16.45 1.96
N ILE A 25 1.92 15.65 2.69
CA ILE A 25 0.80 16.13 3.50
C ILE A 25 1.21 17.32 4.38
N PRO A 26 2.14 17.18 5.34
CA PRO A 26 2.52 18.30 6.19
C PRO A 26 3.27 19.41 5.44
N LEU A 27 4.01 19.10 4.38
CA LEU A 27 4.72 20.09 3.58
C LEU A 27 3.74 21.03 2.83
N LEU A 28 2.65 20.50 2.31
CA LEU A 28 1.57 21.28 1.68
C LEU A 28 0.84 22.15 2.69
N ILE A 29 0.67 21.68 3.93
CA ILE A 29 0.06 22.45 5.02
C ILE A 29 1.00 23.59 5.45
N LEU A 30 2.27 23.31 5.69
CA LEU A 30 3.26 24.30 6.11
C LEU A 30 3.50 25.38 5.05
N SER A 31 3.44 25.03 3.77
CA SER A 31 3.57 26.00 2.67
C SER A 31 2.31 26.87 2.47
N GLY A 32 1.21 26.58 3.19
CA GLY A 32 -0.08 27.25 3.00
C GLY A 32 -0.80 26.91 1.69
N SER A 33 -0.28 25.94 0.91
CA SER A 33 -0.87 25.56 -0.39
C SER A 33 -2.21 24.85 -0.22
N LEU A 34 -2.37 24.06 0.85
CA LEU A 34 -3.60 23.33 1.18
C LEU A 34 -3.90 23.42 2.68
N THR A 35 -5.17 23.42 3.03
CA THR A 35 -5.58 23.24 4.43
C THR A 35 -5.27 21.82 4.91
N PRO A 36 -5.17 21.57 6.23
CA PRO A 36 -4.97 20.22 6.77
C PRO A 36 -6.00 19.22 6.23
N HIS A 37 -7.29 19.61 6.25
CA HIS A 37 -8.37 18.79 5.74
C HIS A 37 -8.20 18.45 4.25
N GLN A 38 -7.89 19.45 3.41
CA GLN A 38 -7.65 19.24 1.98
C GLN A 38 -6.46 18.32 1.73
N SER A 39 -5.35 18.52 2.45
CA SER A 39 -4.14 17.73 2.25
C SER A 39 -4.37 16.24 2.58
N PHE A 40 -5.04 15.93 3.67
CA PHE A 40 -5.42 14.55 4.00
C PHE A 40 -6.44 13.98 3.01
N GLN A 41 -7.42 14.76 2.57
CA GLN A 41 -8.43 14.31 1.59
C GLN A 41 -7.82 13.86 0.26
N LEU A 42 -6.76 14.49 -0.23
CA LEU A 42 -6.07 14.03 -1.45
C LEU A 42 -5.40 12.66 -1.25
N GLY A 43 -4.89 12.37 -0.05
CA GLY A 43 -4.39 11.04 0.31
C GLY A 43 -5.50 9.99 0.38
N ILE A 44 -6.64 10.34 1.00
CA ILE A 44 -7.82 9.49 1.12
C ILE A 44 -8.43 9.21 -0.27
N ALA A 45 -8.44 10.19 -1.17
CA ALA A 45 -8.89 10.01 -2.56
C ALA A 45 -8.15 8.87 -3.27
N VAL A 46 -6.81 8.77 -3.07
CA VAL A 46 -6.02 7.65 -3.59
C VAL A 46 -6.47 6.32 -3.00
N LEU A 47 -6.76 6.25 -1.70
CA LEU A 47 -7.20 5.02 -1.04
C LEU A 47 -8.59 4.59 -1.52
N MET A 48 -9.53 5.53 -1.65
CA MET A 48 -10.87 5.27 -2.19
C MET A 48 -10.79 4.81 -3.65
N GLY A 49 -9.98 5.50 -4.47
CA GLY A 49 -9.72 5.10 -5.84
C GLY A 49 -9.11 3.71 -5.94
N TYR A 50 -8.21 3.35 -5.02
CA TYR A 50 -7.60 2.01 -4.99
C TYR A 50 -8.64 0.90 -4.75
N VAL A 51 -9.58 1.11 -3.82
CA VAL A 51 -10.69 0.17 -3.60
C VAL A 51 -11.56 0.06 -4.84
N PHE A 52 -11.99 1.18 -5.41
CA PHE A 52 -12.82 1.20 -6.61
C PHE A 52 -12.13 0.53 -7.81
N GLY A 53 -10.85 0.83 -8.02
CA GLY A 53 -10.04 0.28 -9.10
C GLY A 53 -9.85 -1.23 -9.00
N SER A 54 -9.83 -1.79 -7.79
CA SER A 54 -9.74 -3.25 -7.59
C SER A 54 -10.95 -4.00 -8.15
N PHE A 55 -12.12 -3.39 -8.19
CA PHE A 55 -13.30 -3.93 -8.87
C PHE A 55 -13.25 -3.63 -10.36
N LEU A 56 -12.91 -2.40 -10.75
CA LEU A 56 -12.92 -1.95 -12.14
C LEU A 56 -12.03 -2.81 -13.04
N ILE A 57 -10.87 -3.27 -12.51
CA ILE A 57 -9.94 -4.12 -13.28
C ILE A 57 -10.58 -5.43 -13.74
N GLN A 58 -11.55 -5.98 -12.99
CA GLN A 58 -12.24 -7.21 -13.36
C GLN A 58 -13.11 -7.02 -14.62
N PHE A 59 -13.67 -5.82 -14.81
CA PHE A 59 -14.46 -5.46 -15.99
C PHE A 59 -13.58 -5.04 -17.16
N LEU A 60 -12.44 -4.42 -16.90
CA LEU A 60 -11.51 -3.95 -17.95
C LEU A 60 -10.66 -5.09 -18.54
N SER A 61 -10.27 -6.07 -17.74
CA SER A 61 -9.37 -7.15 -18.18
C SER A 61 -9.91 -8.04 -19.31
N PRO A 62 -11.23 -8.23 -19.50
CA PRO A 62 -11.77 -8.91 -20.68
C PRO A 62 -11.81 -8.03 -21.94
N LEU A 63 -11.84 -6.69 -21.77
CA LEU A 63 -12.02 -5.73 -22.87
C LEU A 63 -10.70 -5.26 -23.47
N MET A 64 -9.63 -5.23 -22.66
CA MET A 64 -8.33 -4.69 -23.05
C MET A 64 -7.20 -5.65 -22.68
N SER A 65 -6.06 -5.56 -23.41
CA SER A 65 -4.86 -6.31 -23.00
C SER A 65 -4.31 -5.80 -21.66
N LEU A 66 -3.80 -6.72 -20.84
CA LEU A 66 -3.21 -6.38 -19.53
C LEU A 66 -2.08 -5.36 -19.66
N GLU A 67 -1.30 -5.47 -20.73
CA GLU A 67 -0.23 -4.53 -21.05
C GLU A 67 -0.77 -3.12 -21.36
N SER A 68 -1.90 -3.02 -22.07
CA SER A 68 -2.53 -1.72 -22.37
C SER A 68 -3.08 -1.07 -21.10
N ILE A 69 -3.75 -1.85 -20.24
CA ILE A 69 -4.25 -1.34 -18.95
C ILE A 69 -3.08 -0.83 -18.10
N ALA A 70 -1.98 -1.58 -18.04
CA ALA A 70 -0.80 -1.16 -17.28
C ALA A 70 -0.21 0.16 -17.81
N LYS A 71 -0.05 0.31 -19.13
CA LYS A 71 0.46 1.53 -19.76
C LYS A 71 -0.43 2.74 -19.46
N ILE A 72 -1.74 2.61 -19.63
CA ILE A 72 -2.71 3.66 -19.32
C ILE A 72 -2.59 4.05 -17.84
N SER A 73 -2.48 3.06 -16.94
CA SER A 73 -2.35 3.30 -15.50
C SER A 73 -1.09 4.08 -15.14
N PHE A 74 0.06 3.79 -15.76
CA PHE A 74 1.27 4.60 -15.59
C PHE A 74 1.07 6.06 -16.00
N GLY A 75 0.44 6.28 -17.17
CA GLY A 75 0.14 7.62 -17.69
C GLY A 75 -0.80 8.41 -16.79
N LEU A 76 -1.87 7.77 -16.29
CA LEU A 76 -2.85 8.39 -15.40
C LEU A 76 -2.23 8.82 -14.06
N ILE A 77 -1.32 8.00 -13.48
CA ILE A 77 -0.61 8.38 -12.26
C ILE A 77 0.32 9.57 -12.51
N ALA A 78 1.07 9.58 -13.61
CA ALA A 78 1.93 10.69 -13.96
C ALA A 78 1.13 11.99 -14.13
N LEU A 79 0.02 11.94 -14.88
CA LEU A 79 -0.88 13.09 -15.08
C LEU A 79 -1.46 13.60 -13.77
N SER A 80 -1.86 12.69 -12.84
CA SER A 80 -2.39 13.07 -11.54
C SER A 80 -1.43 13.95 -10.74
N PHE A 81 -0.14 13.66 -10.77
CA PHE A 81 0.86 14.50 -10.10
C PHE A 81 1.12 15.81 -10.84
N LEU A 82 1.23 15.77 -12.18
CA LEU A 82 1.51 16.96 -12.99
C LEU A 82 0.37 17.99 -12.93
N ILE A 83 -0.88 17.53 -12.83
CA ILE A 83 -2.04 18.40 -12.68
C ILE A 83 -2.03 19.10 -11.32
N CYS A 84 -1.57 18.46 -10.26
CA CYS A 84 -1.46 19.07 -8.94
C CYS A 84 -0.42 20.21 -8.86
N TYR A 85 0.38 20.43 -9.89
CA TYR A 85 1.30 21.56 -9.99
C TYR A 85 0.59 22.90 -10.19
N PHE A 86 -0.60 22.91 -10.83
CA PHE A 86 -1.28 24.13 -11.21
C PHE A 86 -2.22 24.63 -10.10
N ASP A 87 -1.95 25.82 -9.55
CA ASP A 87 -2.78 26.43 -8.48
C ASP A 87 -4.17 26.86 -8.98
N SER A 88 -4.33 27.07 -10.30
CA SER A 88 -5.59 27.49 -10.90
C SER A 88 -6.67 26.41 -10.91
N ILE A 89 -6.30 25.17 -10.60
CA ILE A 89 -7.22 24.05 -10.64
C ILE A 89 -8.01 23.97 -9.33
N PRO A 90 -9.36 24.00 -9.37
CA PRO A 90 -10.19 23.86 -8.17
C PRO A 90 -9.90 22.55 -7.43
N PHE A 91 -9.97 22.57 -6.10
CA PHE A 91 -9.67 21.42 -5.23
C PHE A 91 -10.43 20.15 -5.63
N PHE A 92 -11.69 20.27 -6.05
CA PHE A 92 -12.50 19.15 -6.50
C PHE A 92 -11.84 18.35 -7.64
N TRP A 93 -11.21 19.03 -8.63
CA TRP A 93 -10.49 18.37 -9.72
C TRP A 93 -9.19 17.72 -9.25
N LEU A 94 -8.47 18.33 -8.29
CA LEU A 94 -7.30 17.71 -7.69
C LEU A 94 -7.71 16.41 -7.00
N TRP A 95 -8.83 16.41 -6.28
CA TRP A 95 -9.38 15.23 -5.63
C TRP A 95 -9.73 14.13 -6.65
N ILE A 96 -10.39 14.46 -7.74
CA ILE A 96 -10.71 13.51 -8.82
C ILE A 96 -9.44 12.90 -9.41
N TRP A 97 -8.42 13.70 -9.70
CA TRP A 97 -7.18 13.18 -10.27
C TRP A 97 -6.43 12.29 -9.31
N ARG A 98 -6.45 12.60 -8.01
CA ARG A 98 -5.89 11.73 -6.98
C ARG A 98 -6.69 10.42 -6.84
N PHE A 99 -8.02 10.47 -6.96
CA PHE A 99 -8.86 9.27 -7.01
C PHE A 99 -8.52 8.41 -8.24
N ILE A 100 -8.38 9.00 -9.42
CA ILE A 100 -7.95 8.30 -10.65
C ILE A 100 -6.57 7.66 -10.47
N ALA A 101 -5.63 8.35 -9.82
CA ALA A 101 -4.33 7.75 -9.49
C ALA A 101 -4.47 6.52 -8.59
N GLY A 102 -5.41 6.53 -7.65
CA GLY A 102 -5.74 5.36 -6.82
C GLY A 102 -6.27 4.19 -7.67
N VAL A 103 -7.21 4.45 -8.56
CA VAL A 103 -7.74 3.45 -9.52
C VAL A 103 -6.62 2.83 -10.34
N ALA A 104 -5.77 3.67 -10.92
CA ALA A 104 -4.63 3.24 -11.72
C ALA A 104 -3.59 2.46 -10.90
N SER A 105 -3.38 2.87 -9.63
CA SER A 105 -2.45 2.19 -8.71
C SER A 105 -2.89 0.77 -8.38
N SER A 106 -4.18 0.55 -8.13
CA SER A 106 -4.71 -0.79 -7.89
C SER A 106 -4.58 -1.69 -9.13
N ALA A 107 -4.82 -1.14 -10.32
CA ALA A 107 -4.63 -1.87 -11.57
C ALA A 107 -3.18 -2.34 -11.73
N LEU A 108 -2.19 -1.46 -11.52
CA LEU A 108 -0.77 -1.84 -11.60
C LEU A 108 -0.44 -2.94 -10.59
N MET A 109 -0.91 -2.84 -9.35
CA MET A 109 -0.65 -3.85 -8.32
C MET A 109 -1.23 -5.22 -8.66
N ILE A 110 -2.46 -5.27 -9.17
CA ILE A 110 -3.11 -6.52 -9.57
C ILE A 110 -2.40 -7.16 -10.78
N LEU A 111 -1.93 -6.32 -11.70
CA LEU A 111 -1.29 -6.77 -12.94
C LEU A 111 0.15 -7.24 -12.78
N VAL A 112 0.81 -6.98 -11.63
CA VAL A 112 2.19 -7.42 -11.38
C VAL A 112 2.36 -8.92 -11.61
N ALA A 113 1.53 -9.75 -11.00
CA ALA A 113 1.65 -11.20 -11.08
C ALA A 113 1.42 -11.74 -12.50
N PRO A 114 0.32 -11.42 -13.19
CA PRO A 114 0.07 -11.92 -14.55
C PRO A 114 1.03 -11.37 -15.61
N LEU A 115 1.61 -10.19 -15.40
CA LEU A 115 2.58 -9.61 -16.34
C LEU A 115 4.01 -10.10 -16.13
N SER A 116 4.39 -10.55 -14.93
CA SER A 116 5.76 -10.95 -14.60
C SER A 116 5.96 -12.46 -14.46
N LEU A 117 5.14 -13.14 -13.64
CA LEU A 117 5.37 -14.52 -13.22
C LEU A 117 5.38 -15.56 -14.35
N PRO A 118 4.58 -15.46 -15.44
CA PRO A 118 4.65 -16.39 -16.55
C PRO A 118 5.98 -16.39 -17.30
N TYR A 119 6.80 -15.35 -17.12
CA TYR A 119 8.11 -15.19 -17.76
C TYR A 119 9.29 -15.54 -16.83
N VAL A 120 8.99 -16.01 -15.61
CA VAL A 120 9.98 -16.36 -14.59
C VAL A 120 9.92 -17.85 -14.30
N LYS A 121 11.10 -18.50 -14.23
CA LYS A 121 11.22 -19.91 -13.85
C LYS A 121 10.55 -20.13 -12.49
N GLU A 122 9.85 -21.25 -12.34
CA GLU A 122 8.99 -21.53 -11.18
C GLU A 122 9.72 -21.43 -9.84
N ASN A 123 10.93 -21.96 -9.77
CA ASN A 123 11.80 -21.90 -8.58
C ASN A 123 12.27 -20.48 -8.21
N LYS A 124 12.16 -19.49 -9.12
CA LYS A 124 12.56 -18.09 -8.91
C LYS A 124 11.37 -17.14 -8.71
N ARG A 125 10.12 -17.62 -8.86
CA ARG A 125 8.93 -16.75 -8.79
C ARG A 125 8.78 -16.05 -7.45
N ALA A 126 9.04 -16.74 -6.34
CA ALA A 126 8.98 -16.15 -5.00
C ALA A 126 10.02 -15.04 -4.81
N LEU A 127 11.27 -15.27 -5.24
CA LEU A 127 12.34 -14.29 -5.17
C LEU A 127 12.02 -13.04 -6.01
N VAL A 128 11.59 -13.26 -7.27
CA VAL A 128 11.26 -12.15 -8.19
C VAL A 128 10.04 -11.37 -7.67
N GLY A 129 9.04 -12.05 -7.09
CA GLY A 129 7.91 -11.41 -6.44
C GLY A 129 8.36 -10.50 -5.29
N GLY A 130 9.19 -11.00 -4.38
CA GLY A 130 9.77 -10.22 -3.29
C GLY A 130 10.55 -9.00 -3.78
N LEU A 131 11.37 -9.18 -4.84
CA LEU A 131 12.11 -8.09 -5.47
C LEU A 131 11.18 -7.03 -6.08
N ILE A 132 10.11 -7.43 -6.76
CA ILE A 132 9.14 -6.48 -7.33
C ILE A 132 8.45 -5.69 -6.20
N PHE A 133 7.99 -6.35 -5.15
CA PHE A 133 7.30 -5.69 -4.03
C PHE A 133 8.22 -4.85 -3.15
N SER A 134 9.55 -5.09 -3.15
CA SER A 134 10.52 -4.21 -2.48
C SER A 134 10.50 -2.78 -3.03
N ALA A 135 9.98 -2.57 -4.24
CA ALA A 135 9.80 -1.26 -4.85
C ALA A 135 8.90 -0.33 -4.03
N VAL A 136 7.98 -0.86 -3.21
CA VAL A 136 7.18 -0.08 -2.25
C VAL A 136 8.11 0.66 -1.27
N GLY A 137 9.02 -0.10 -0.66
CA GLY A 137 9.97 0.46 0.30
C GLY A 137 10.97 1.42 -0.35
N ILE A 138 11.49 1.06 -1.53
CA ILE A 138 12.42 1.93 -2.27
C ILE A 138 11.75 3.26 -2.63
N GLY A 139 10.47 3.26 -3.04
CA GLY A 139 9.71 4.49 -3.30
C GLY A 139 9.51 5.33 -2.05
N SER A 140 9.29 4.69 -0.90
CA SER A 140 9.16 5.39 0.39
C SER A 140 10.49 6.00 0.84
N VAL A 141 11.61 5.28 0.70
CA VAL A 141 12.97 5.81 0.96
C VAL A 141 13.24 7.03 0.07
N PHE A 142 12.98 6.87 -1.22
CA PHE A 142 13.22 7.92 -2.20
C PHE A 142 12.40 9.19 -1.90
N SER A 143 11.11 9.05 -1.61
CA SER A 143 10.26 10.17 -1.25
C SER A 143 10.66 10.81 0.09
N GLY A 144 11.03 10.01 1.08
CA GLY A 144 11.42 10.49 2.41
C GLY A 144 12.65 11.41 2.39
N PHE A 145 13.65 11.08 1.57
CA PHE A 145 14.85 11.91 1.44
C PHE A 145 14.66 13.09 0.48
N VAL A 146 14.02 12.85 -0.66
CA VAL A 146 14.04 13.82 -1.77
C VAL A 146 12.96 14.88 -1.61
N LEU A 147 11.76 14.54 -1.15
CA LEU A 147 10.67 15.50 -1.10
C LEU A 147 10.89 16.66 -0.10
N PRO A 148 11.38 16.44 1.15
CA PRO A 148 11.66 17.56 2.04
C PRO A 148 12.73 18.50 1.46
N TRP A 149 13.77 17.95 0.82
CA TRP A 149 14.82 18.72 0.19
C TRP A 149 14.32 19.58 -0.98
N ILE A 150 13.57 18.99 -1.90
CA ILE A 150 13.00 19.74 -3.05
C ILE A 150 11.98 20.78 -2.56
N SER A 151 11.14 20.43 -1.60
CA SER A 151 10.11 21.33 -1.06
C SER A 151 10.68 22.52 -0.32
N SER A 152 11.93 22.46 0.18
CA SER A 152 12.58 23.60 0.82
C SER A 152 12.85 24.75 -0.16
N TYR A 153 12.97 24.48 -1.44
CA TYR A 153 13.05 25.50 -2.50
C TYR A 153 11.67 25.99 -2.92
N ASN A 154 10.80 25.08 -3.29
CA ASN A 154 9.40 25.36 -3.62
C ASN A 154 8.59 24.07 -3.63
N ILE A 155 7.46 24.06 -2.92
CA ILE A 155 6.58 22.89 -2.82
C ILE A 155 6.08 22.39 -4.19
N LYS A 156 5.93 23.26 -5.17
CA LYS A 156 5.51 22.90 -6.53
C LYS A 156 6.49 21.97 -7.24
N TRP A 157 7.79 22.10 -6.97
CA TRP A 157 8.79 21.21 -7.56
C TRP A 157 8.60 19.76 -7.10
N ALA A 158 8.02 19.52 -5.92
CA ALA A 158 7.70 18.17 -5.46
C ALA A 158 6.68 17.48 -6.38
N TRP A 159 5.68 18.21 -6.86
CA TRP A 159 4.70 17.67 -7.82
C TRP A 159 5.33 17.33 -9.17
N ILE A 160 6.17 18.24 -9.70
CA ILE A 160 6.91 18.00 -10.96
C ILE A 160 7.85 16.80 -10.81
N PHE A 161 8.54 16.70 -9.69
CA PHE A 161 9.47 15.62 -9.44
C PHE A 161 8.77 14.25 -9.39
N LEU A 162 7.65 14.15 -8.66
CA LEU A 162 6.85 12.93 -8.61
C LEU A 162 6.23 12.61 -9.97
N GLY A 163 5.63 13.61 -10.63
CA GLY A 163 5.03 13.46 -11.96
C GLY A 163 6.06 13.08 -13.02
N GLY A 164 7.24 13.72 -13.01
CA GLY A 164 8.36 13.41 -13.90
C GLY A 164 8.91 12.00 -13.71
N SER A 165 9.07 11.56 -12.45
CA SER A 165 9.47 10.18 -12.13
C SER A 165 8.45 9.16 -12.65
N CYS A 166 7.16 9.45 -12.50
CA CYS A 166 6.09 8.60 -13.03
C CYS A 166 6.05 8.64 -14.57
N LEU A 167 6.32 9.78 -15.19
CA LEU A 167 6.37 9.93 -16.65
C LEU A 167 7.54 9.12 -17.25
N ILE A 168 8.70 9.12 -16.62
CA ILE A 168 9.83 8.28 -17.03
C ILE A 168 9.42 6.80 -16.96
N ALA A 169 8.79 6.36 -15.87
CA ALA A 169 8.29 5.01 -15.74
C ALA A 169 7.22 4.67 -16.81
N PHE A 170 6.34 5.61 -17.15
CA PHE A 170 5.39 5.48 -18.26
C PHE A 170 6.10 5.23 -19.60
N ILE A 171 7.08 6.06 -19.95
CA ILE A 171 7.85 5.91 -21.21
C ILE A 171 8.55 4.55 -21.25
N LEU A 172 9.17 4.12 -20.14
CA LEU A 172 9.80 2.79 -20.03
C LEU A 172 8.78 1.66 -20.15
N SER A 173 7.53 1.87 -19.70
CA SER A 173 6.45 0.88 -19.86
C SER A 173 6.03 0.69 -21.31
N LEU A 174 6.05 1.78 -22.13
CA LEU A 174 5.71 1.71 -23.56
C LEU A 174 6.68 0.81 -24.32
N VAL A 175 7.97 0.88 -23.98
CA VAL A 175 9.02 0.08 -24.60
C VAL A 175 9.06 -1.36 -24.01
N GLY A 176 8.89 -1.49 -22.68
CA GLY A 176 9.11 -2.76 -21.98
C GLY A 176 7.93 -3.71 -22.02
N LEU A 177 6.70 -3.22 -22.22
CA LEU A 177 5.49 -4.03 -22.34
C LEU A 177 5.02 -4.09 -23.80
N LYS A 178 5.47 -5.07 -24.55
CA LYS A 178 4.92 -5.32 -25.89
C LYS A 178 3.50 -5.84 -25.76
N THR A 179 2.54 -5.11 -26.30
CA THR A 179 1.11 -5.49 -26.29
C THR A 179 0.93 -6.78 -27.08
N ARG A 180 0.35 -7.79 -26.43
CA ARG A 180 -0.06 -9.03 -27.12
C ARG A 180 -1.50 -8.88 -27.55
N SER A 181 -1.81 -9.35 -28.77
CA SER A 181 -3.18 -9.49 -29.26
C SER A 181 -4.00 -10.30 -28.26
N LEU A 182 -5.22 -9.84 -27.98
CA LEU A 182 -6.18 -10.53 -27.12
C LEU A 182 -6.43 -11.93 -27.66
N ARG A 183 -5.72 -12.93 -27.15
CA ARG A 183 -6.12 -14.31 -27.36
C ARG A 183 -7.28 -14.55 -26.39
N LYS A 184 -8.50 -14.56 -26.92
CA LYS A 184 -9.71 -14.97 -26.20
C LYS A 184 -9.50 -16.36 -25.60
N LYS A 185 -8.92 -16.46 -24.40
CA LYS A 185 -9.17 -17.61 -23.56
C LYS A 185 -10.51 -17.35 -22.91
N SER A 186 -11.54 -17.99 -23.42
CA SER A 186 -12.79 -18.14 -22.69
C SER A 186 -12.42 -18.90 -21.40
N VAL A 187 -12.21 -18.16 -20.32
CA VAL A 187 -12.25 -18.75 -19.00
C VAL A 187 -13.73 -19.09 -18.81
N LYS A 188 -14.08 -20.37 -18.98
CA LYS A 188 -15.36 -20.86 -18.49
C LYS A 188 -15.44 -20.46 -17.02
N LYS A 189 -16.26 -19.45 -16.72
CA LYS A 189 -16.71 -19.17 -15.37
C LYS A 189 -17.54 -20.38 -14.93
N GLU A 190 -16.92 -21.35 -14.29
CA GLU A 190 -17.65 -22.21 -13.38
C GLU A 190 -17.98 -21.35 -12.15
N GLU A 191 -19.10 -20.68 -12.20
CA GLU A 191 -19.71 -19.97 -11.08
C GLU A 191 -20.30 -20.98 -10.08
N SER A 192 -19.44 -21.72 -9.39
CA SER A 192 -19.86 -22.28 -8.12
C SER A 192 -19.85 -21.14 -7.11
N ALA A 193 -21.02 -20.77 -6.56
CA ALA A 193 -21.15 -19.75 -5.55
C ALA A 193 -20.18 -20.05 -4.40
N PHE A 194 -19.12 -19.25 -4.27
CA PHE A 194 -18.14 -19.41 -3.21
C PHE A 194 -18.76 -18.94 -1.89
N LYS A 195 -19.13 -19.89 -1.04
CA LYS A 195 -19.53 -19.59 0.34
C LYS A 195 -18.27 -19.31 1.16
N ILE A 196 -18.20 -18.14 1.80
CA ILE A 196 -17.07 -17.73 2.62
C ILE A 196 -17.04 -18.63 3.88
N PRO A 197 -16.01 -19.49 4.07
CA PRO A 197 -15.90 -20.33 5.25
C PRO A 197 -15.67 -19.47 6.52
N PHE A 198 -16.06 -19.99 7.69
CA PHE A 198 -15.89 -19.29 8.97
C PHE A 198 -14.43 -18.81 9.22
N HIS A 199 -13.45 -19.65 8.93
CA HIS A 199 -12.03 -19.28 9.08
C HIS A 199 -11.60 -18.14 8.13
N LEU A 200 -12.24 -18.01 6.96
CA LEU A 200 -12.00 -16.87 6.07
C LEU A 200 -12.63 -15.60 6.64
N TRP A 201 -13.82 -15.66 7.24
CA TRP A 201 -14.41 -14.52 7.95
C TRP A 201 -13.50 -13.99 9.07
N LEU A 202 -12.93 -14.86 9.89
CA LEU A 202 -11.96 -14.46 10.91
C LEU A 202 -10.73 -13.78 10.28
N LEU A 203 -10.24 -14.31 9.15
CA LEU A 203 -9.14 -13.71 8.43
C LEU A 203 -9.49 -12.30 7.90
N LEU A 204 -10.71 -12.10 7.38
CA LEU A 204 -11.19 -10.79 6.91
C LEU A 204 -11.31 -9.78 8.03
N VAL A 205 -11.84 -10.18 9.20
CA VAL A 205 -11.92 -9.34 10.39
C VAL A 205 -10.53 -8.94 10.88
N SER A 206 -9.60 -9.89 10.98
CA SER A 206 -8.21 -9.60 11.33
C SER A 206 -7.57 -8.62 10.33
N CYS A 207 -7.82 -8.82 9.04
CA CYS A 207 -7.30 -7.95 7.98
C CYS A 207 -7.88 -6.52 8.07
N ALA A 208 -9.18 -6.38 8.37
CA ALA A 208 -9.84 -5.09 8.61
C ALA A 208 -9.24 -4.35 9.81
N LEU A 209 -9.07 -5.05 10.94
CA LEU A 209 -8.45 -4.50 12.15
C LEU A 209 -6.99 -4.07 11.91
N ASN A 210 -6.22 -4.89 11.17
CA ASN A 210 -4.88 -4.52 10.75
C ASN A 210 -4.87 -3.30 9.83
N ALA A 211 -5.87 -3.14 8.95
CA ALA A 211 -5.99 -1.98 8.07
C ALA A 211 -6.27 -0.67 8.82
N ILE A 212 -6.99 -0.74 9.94
CA ILE A 212 -7.18 0.41 10.84
C ILE A 212 -5.88 0.68 11.61
N GLY A 213 -5.31 -0.37 12.18
CA GLY A 213 -4.21 -0.27 13.14
C GLY A 213 -2.91 0.32 12.61
N PHE A 214 -2.67 0.30 11.28
CA PHE A 214 -1.42 0.86 10.75
C PHE A 214 -1.56 2.31 10.25
N LEU A 215 -2.74 2.93 10.35
CA LEU A 215 -3.02 4.28 9.83
C LEU A 215 -2.15 5.37 10.45
N PRO A 216 -1.87 5.39 11.76
CA PRO A 216 -1.02 6.43 12.35
C PRO A 216 0.36 6.49 11.69
N HIS A 217 0.93 5.34 11.36
CA HIS A 217 2.24 5.24 10.75
C HIS A 217 2.24 5.38 9.22
N THR A 218 1.10 5.31 8.55
CA THR A 218 1.06 5.30 7.08
C THR A 218 0.30 6.47 6.47
N LEU A 219 -0.41 7.25 7.28
CA LEU A 219 -1.08 8.46 6.82
C LEU A 219 -0.67 9.68 7.66
N PHE A 220 -0.55 9.50 8.98
CA PHE A 220 -0.35 10.62 9.90
C PHE A 220 1.09 10.76 10.41
N TRP A 221 2.00 9.82 10.12
CA TRP A 221 3.33 9.77 10.73
C TRP A 221 4.16 11.02 10.53
N VAL A 222 4.34 11.45 9.30
CA VAL A 222 5.18 12.62 8.99
C VAL A 222 4.51 13.89 9.53
N ASP A 223 3.19 13.96 9.47
CA ASP A 223 2.40 15.06 10.02
C ASP A 223 2.50 15.11 11.56
N TYR A 224 2.43 13.95 12.24
CA TYR A 224 2.66 13.82 13.68
C TYR A 224 4.05 14.33 14.09
N LEU A 225 5.09 13.93 13.37
CA LEU A 225 6.46 14.38 13.66
C LEU A 225 6.61 15.89 13.50
N ILE A 226 6.09 16.47 12.43
CA ILE A 226 6.27 17.88 12.09
C ILE A 226 5.35 18.75 12.92
N ARG A 227 4.04 18.48 12.94
CA ARG A 227 3.05 19.39 13.52
C ARG A 227 2.77 19.16 15.00
N HIS A 228 2.99 17.94 15.51
CA HIS A 228 2.76 17.62 16.92
C HIS A 228 4.06 17.64 17.73
N LEU A 229 5.14 17.04 17.20
CA LEU A 229 6.43 17.00 17.89
C LEU A 229 7.38 18.14 17.50
N ASN A 230 6.99 19.04 16.58
CA ASN A 230 7.80 20.15 16.07
C ASN A 230 9.17 19.72 15.51
N ILE A 231 9.25 18.52 14.93
CA ILE A 231 10.46 17.99 14.30
C ILE A 231 10.60 18.61 12.89
N SER A 232 11.83 18.94 12.49
CA SER A 232 12.07 19.52 11.18
C SER A 232 11.64 18.60 10.04
N PRO A 233 11.16 19.15 8.90
CA PRO A 233 10.72 18.35 7.74
C PRO A 233 11.77 17.37 7.24
N THR A 234 13.05 17.74 7.27
CA THR A 234 14.16 16.88 6.84
C THR A 234 14.30 15.64 7.73
N ILE A 235 14.24 15.82 9.06
CA ILE A 235 14.32 14.70 10.01
C ILE A 235 13.07 13.82 9.90
N ALA A 236 11.90 14.42 9.77
CA ALA A 236 10.64 13.69 9.60
C ALA A 236 10.62 12.87 8.29
N GLY A 237 11.13 13.43 7.19
CA GLY A 237 11.31 12.70 5.93
C GLY A 237 12.33 11.57 6.04
N THR A 238 13.45 11.79 6.73
CA THR A 238 14.42 10.72 7.04
C THR A 238 13.77 9.61 7.86
N SER A 239 12.95 9.96 8.86
CA SER A 239 12.18 8.98 9.62
C SER A 239 11.25 8.16 8.70
N TRP A 240 10.59 8.81 7.74
CA TRP A 240 9.79 8.10 6.74
C TRP A 240 10.61 7.14 5.86
N ALA A 241 11.86 7.46 5.56
CA ALA A 241 12.75 6.55 4.84
C ALA A 241 12.99 5.25 5.62
N PHE A 242 12.99 5.26 6.97
CA PHE A 242 13.06 4.03 7.78
C PHE A 242 11.81 3.13 7.57
N PHE A 243 10.62 3.69 7.34
CA PHE A 243 9.47 2.91 6.88
C PHE A 243 9.81 2.16 5.58
N GLY A 244 10.41 2.85 4.63
CA GLY A 244 10.80 2.28 3.34
C GLY A 244 11.84 1.15 3.47
N PHE A 245 12.87 1.34 4.29
CA PHE A 245 13.86 0.28 4.58
C PHE A 245 13.19 -0.94 5.21
N GLY A 246 12.32 -0.71 6.22
CA GLY A 246 11.54 -1.78 6.84
C GLY A 246 10.66 -2.49 5.80
N ALA A 247 9.92 -1.77 4.97
CA ALA A 247 9.04 -2.34 3.95
C ALA A 247 9.78 -3.19 2.92
N THR A 248 10.99 -2.76 2.53
CA THR A 248 11.87 -3.55 1.66
C THR A 248 12.25 -4.87 2.32
N LEU A 249 12.71 -4.82 3.57
CA LEU A 249 13.12 -6.00 4.32
C LEU A 249 11.93 -6.95 4.57
N GLY A 250 10.79 -6.43 4.99
CA GLY A 250 9.57 -7.21 5.28
C GLY A 250 9.08 -8.02 4.08
N SER A 251 9.14 -7.44 2.88
CA SER A 251 8.78 -8.15 1.66
C SER A 251 9.68 -9.34 1.35
N LEU A 252 10.97 -9.25 1.70
CA LEU A 252 11.96 -10.30 1.44
C LEU A 252 11.91 -11.43 2.48
N ILE A 253 11.67 -11.10 3.76
CA ILE A 253 11.71 -12.08 4.86
C ILE A 253 10.39 -12.83 5.07
N SER A 254 9.26 -12.30 4.61
CA SER A 254 7.93 -12.87 4.85
C SER A 254 7.78 -14.31 4.33
N GLY A 255 8.35 -14.62 3.17
CA GLY A 255 8.32 -15.95 2.57
C GLY A 255 9.09 -17.00 3.39
N PRO A 256 10.41 -16.81 3.64
CA PRO A 256 11.20 -17.67 4.51
C PRO A 256 10.60 -17.84 5.91
N MET A 257 10.05 -16.78 6.48
CA MET A 257 9.41 -16.83 7.80
C MET A 257 8.14 -17.70 7.79
N ALA A 258 7.32 -17.58 6.74
CA ALA A 258 6.15 -18.44 6.58
C ALA A 258 6.49 -19.92 6.35
N GLN A 259 7.64 -20.21 5.72
CA GLN A 259 8.14 -21.59 5.58
C GLN A 259 8.56 -22.21 6.94
N LYS A 260 9.23 -21.42 7.79
CA LYS A 260 9.73 -21.91 9.09
C LYS A 260 8.65 -22.00 10.17
N LEU A 261 7.81 -20.98 10.30
CA LEU A 261 6.82 -20.85 11.39
C LEU A 261 5.41 -21.24 10.96
N GLY A 262 5.18 -21.41 9.66
CA GLY A 262 3.84 -21.44 9.07
C GLY A 262 3.23 -20.04 8.92
N ALA A 263 2.39 -19.85 7.90
CA ALA A 263 1.84 -18.52 7.56
C ALA A 263 1.03 -17.90 8.72
N LYS A 264 0.28 -18.68 9.49
CA LYS A 264 -0.51 -18.20 10.63
C LYS A 264 0.37 -17.67 11.75
N ASN A 265 1.32 -18.49 12.25
CA ASN A 265 2.18 -18.12 13.38
C ASN A 265 3.11 -16.96 13.01
N ALA A 266 3.61 -16.95 11.76
CA ALA A 266 4.37 -15.85 11.23
C ALA A 266 3.54 -14.55 11.23
N ASN A 267 2.27 -14.60 10.81
CA ASN A 267 1.40 -13.43 10.78
C ASN A 267 1.06 -12.91 12.18
N ILE A 268 0.79 -13.81 13.13
CA ILE A 268 0.59 -13.45 14.55
C ILE A 268 1.83 -12.74 15.11
N PHE A 269 3.02 -13.31 14.89
CA PHE A 269 4.28 -12.70 15.36
C PHE A 269 4.49 -11.29 14.77
N ILE A 270 4.27 -11.13 13.49
CA ILE A 270 4.39 -9.82 12.82
C ILE A 270 3.35 -8.82 13.35
N LEU A 271 2.11 -9.24 13.62
CA LEU A 271 1.07 -8.36 14.19
C LEU A 271 1.40 -7.96 15.63
N ILE A 272 2.01 -8.85 16.43
CA ILE A 272 2.50 -8.50 17.77
C ILE A 272 3.58 -7.44 17.69
N LEU A 273 4.60 -7.62 16.85
CA LEU A 273 5.64 -6.60 16.63
C LEU A 273 5.05 -5.27 16.16
N LYS A 274 4.07 -5.33 15.28
CA LYS A 274 3.36 -4.16 14.75
C LYS A 274 2.56 -3.43 15.84
N SER A 275 1.92 -4.18 16.75
CA SER A 275 1.21 -3.60 17.90
C SER A 275 2.19 -2.87 18.83
N ILE A 276 3.31 -3.50 19.16
CA ILE A 276 4.37 -2.87 19.98
C ILE A 276 4.85 -1.58 19.31
N ALA A 277 5.15 -1.63 18.02
CA ALA A 277 5.57 -0.46 17.27
C ALA A 277 4.51 0.66 17.29
N CYS A 278 3.22 0.31 17.24
CA CYS A 278 2.14 1.30 17.28
C CYS A 278 2.03 2.01 18.63
N PHE A 279 2.35 1.34 19.73
CA PHE A 279 2.32 1.95 21.06
C PHE A 279 3.59 2.74 21.42
N LEU A 280 4.73 2.49 20.77
CA LEU A 280 5.99 3.17 21.08
C LEU A 280 5.90 4.71 21.08
N PRO A 281 5.26 5.38 20.09
CA PRO A 281 5.17 6.84 20.03
C PRO A 281 4.36 7.47 21.16
N ILE A 282 3.56 6.68 21.88
CA ILE A 282 2.76 7.15 23.03
C ILE A 282 3.66 7.43 24.23
N PHE A 283 4.68 6.58 24.42
CA PHE A 283 5.55 6.63 25.61
C PHE A 283 6.89 7.28 25.34
N PHE A 284 7.37 7.28 24.09
CA PHE A 284 8.72 7.69 23.72
C PHE A 284 8.70 8.65 22.55
N HIS A 285 9.28 9.84 22.74
CA HIS A 285 9.41 10.88 21.72
C HIS A 285 10.85 11.00 21.18
N GLN A 286 11.77 10.14 21.63
CA GLN A 286 13.15 10.13 21.13
C GLN A 286 13.15 9.64 19.66
N ILE A 287 13.81 10.39 18.77
CA ILE A 287 13.80 10.12 17.32
C ILE A 287 14.33 8.71 16.98
N SER A 288 15.26 8.17 17.75
CA SER A 288 15.78 6.81 17.55
C SER A 288 14.70 5.73 17.76
N LEU A 289 13.87 5.88 18.81
CA LEU A 289 12.79 4.95 19.12
C LEU A 289 11.61 5.14 18.15
N LEU A 290 11.35 6.38 17.72
CA LEU A 290 10.37 6.66 16.67
C LEU A 290 10.81 6.05 15.33
N ASN A 291 12.10 6.14 14.98
CA ASN A 291 12.64 5.50 13.78
C ASN A 291 12.58 3.96 13.86
N LEU A 292 12.79 3.37 15.03
CA LEU A 292 12.59 1.94 15.25
C LEU A 292 11.11 1.55 15.07
N SER A 293 10.19 2.33 15.65
CA SER A 293 8.74 2.13 15.50
C SER A 293 8.32 2.11 14.04
N ILE A 294 8.68 3.14 13.28
CA ILE A 294 8.28 3.26 11.87
C ILE A 294 8.98 2.20 10.98
N PHE A 295 10.21 1.80 11.30
CA PHE A 295 10.92 0.72 10.61
C PHE A 295 10.19 -0.63 10.81
N ILE A 296 9.84 -0.98 12.05
CA ILE A 296 9.06 -2.20 12.35
C ILE A 296 7.72 -2.14 11.65
N MET A 297 7.04 -0.99 11.68
CA MET A 297 5.75 -0.81 10.99
C MET A 297 5.88 -1.04 9.48
N GLY A 298 6.91 -0.51 8.83
CA GLY A 298 7.19 -0.74 7.41
C GLY A 298 7.41 -2.22 7.10
N ALA A 299 8.29 -2.89 7.86
CA ALA A 299 8.57 -4.32 7.70
C ALA A 299 7.32 -5.18 7.91
N ALA A 300 6.57 -4.90 8.96
CA ALA A 300 5.34 -5.60 9.26
C ALA A 300 4.26 -5.39 8.19
N THR A 301 4.15 -4.21 7.61
CA THR A 301 3.11 -3.90 6.62
C THR A 301 3.26 -4.75 5.36
N THR A 302 4.44 -4.81 4.77
CA THR A 302 4.67 -5.62 3.56
C THR A 302 4.68 -7.12 3.85
N ALA A 303 5.19 -7.54 5.01
CA ALA A 303 5.12 -8.93 5.44
C ALA A 303 3.67 -9.41 5.63
N ASN A 304 2.81 -8.62 6.30
CA ASN A 304 1.40 -8.97 6.50
C ASN A 304 0.65 -9.18 5.18
N ILE A 305 0.87 -8.34 4.15
CA ILE A 305 0.23 -8.49 2.83
C ILE A 305 0.47 -9.90 2.28
N ASN A 306 1.71 -10.36 2.31
CA ASN A 306 2.08 -11.69 1.83
C ASN A 306 1.49 -12.79 2.71
N LEU A 307 1.57 -12.65 4.03
CA LEU A 307 1.10 -13.66 4.99
C LEU A 307 -0.42 -13.82 4.97
N PHE A 308 -1.19 -12.73 4.89
CA PHE A 308 -2.64 -12.78 4.71
C PHE A 308 -3.02 -13.48 3.40
N SER A 309 -2.31 -13.20 2.31
CA SER A 309 -2.53 -13.87 1.02
C SER A 309 -2.24 -15.37 1.09
N MET A 310 -1.15 -15.76 1.75
CA MET A 310 -0.81 -17.18 1.96
C MET A 310 -1.84 -17.91 2.85
N MET A 311 -2.37 -17.24 3.88
CA MET A 311 -3.44 -17.78 4.71
C MET A 311 -4.74 -17.94 3.91
N ALA A 312 -5.11 -16.94 3.09
CA ALA A 312 -6.27 -17.03 2.22
C ALA A 312 -6.19 -18.21 1.25
N LEU A 313 -4.99 -18.45 0.66
CA LEU A 313 -4.75 -19.61 -0.20
C LEU A 313 -4.94 -20.93 0.55
N LYS A 314 -4.41 -21.05 1.77
CA LYS A 314 -4.54 -22.28 2.58
C LYS A 314 -5.98 -22.53 3.05
N ILE A 315 -6.76 -21.49 3.34
CA ILE A 315 -8.15 -21.61 3.80
C ILE A 315 -9.09 -21.94 2.65
N ALA A 316 -8.96 -21.23 1.53
CA ALA A 316 -9.90 -21.35 0.40
C ALA A 316 -9.47 -22.41 -0.63
N GLY A 317 -8.22 -22.87 -0.59
CA GLY A 317 -7.64 -23.74 -1.61
C GLY A 317 -7.38 -23.04 -2.94
N ALA A 318 -6.63 -23.66 -3.83
CA ALA A 318 -6.23 -23.09 -5.13
C ALA A 318 -7.43 -22.72 -6.02
N LYS A 319 -8.52 -23.52 -5.96
CA LYS A 319 -9.73 -23.31 -6.77
C LYS A 319 -10.42 -21.97 -6.45
N HIS A 320 -10.51 -21.59 -5.18
CA HIS A 320 -11.22 -20.40 -4.72
C HIS A 320 -10.29 -19.27 -4.26
N PHE A 321 -8.98 -19.42 -4.47
CA PHE A 321 -7.98 -18.44 -4.01
C PHE A 321 -8.21 -17.03 -4.55
N ALA A 322 -8.55 -16.90 -5.83
CA ALA A 322 -8.80 -15.59 -6.43
C ALA A 322 -9.96 -14.84 -5.74
N GLN A 323 -11.04 -15.54 -5.42
CA GLN A 323 -12.19 -14.98 -4.72
C GLN A 323 -11.82 -14.61 -3.28
N ALA A 324 -11.16 -15.51 -2.54
CA ALA A 324 -10.71 -15.26 -1.18
C ALA A 324 -9.73 -14.09 -1.09
N SER A 325 -8.77 -14.01 -2.01
CA SER A 325 -7.81 -12.91 -2.10
C SER A 325 -8.50 -11.57 -2.38
N SER A 326 -9.51 -11.57 -3.27
CA SER A 326 -10.30 -10.37 -3.54
C SER A 326 -11.03 -9.87 -2.29
N TRP A 327 -11.62 -10.76 -1.50
CA TRP A 327 -12.25 -10.40 -0.23
C TRP A 327 -11.26 -9.85 0.79
N VAL A 328 -10.05 -10.41 0.87
CA VAL A 328 -8.98 -9.89 1.75
C VAL A 328 -8.58 -8.48 1.35
N VAL A 329 -8.33 -8.24 0.05
CA VAL A 329 -7.97 -6.91 -0.46
C VAL A 329 -9.11 -5.92 -0.27
N PHE A 330 -10.36 -6.34 -0.50
CA PHE A 330 -11.54 -5.51 -0.29
C PHE A 330 -11.71 -5.11 1.18
N SER A 331 -11.66 -6.09 2.09
CA SER A 331 -11.75 -5.84 3.53
C SER A 331 -10.68 -4.86 3.99
N PHE A 332 -9.43 -5.08 3.59
CA PHE A 332 -8.33 -4.18 3.91
C PHE A 332 -8.58 -2.76 3.38
N GLY A 333 -8.93 -2.65 2.09
CA GLY A 333 -9.06 -1.36 1.41
C GLY A 333 -10.21 -0.51 1.94
N ILE A 334 -11.39 -1.11 2.17
CA ILE A 334 -12.57 -0.37 2.64
C ILE A 334 -12.38 0.14 4.07
N PHE A 335 -11.86 -0.69 4.99
CA PHE A 335 -11.62 -0.26 6.36
C PHE A 335 -10.49 0.76 6.46
N GLN A 336 -9.45 0.62 5.63
CA GLN A 336 -8.42 1.63 5.53
C GLN A 336 -8.98 2.97 5.05
N ALA A 337 -9.74 3.01 3.96
CA ALA A 337 -10.27 4.25 3.41
C ALA A 337 -11.27 4.92 4.38
N LEU A 338 -12.19 4.13 4.95
CA LEU A 338 -13.20 4.62 5.89
C LEU A 338 -12.56 5.21 7.14
N PHE A 339 -11.65 4.49 7.81
CA PHE A 339 -11.03 4.98 9.05
C PHE A 339 -10.00 6.08 8.79
N SER A 340 -9.34 6.12 7.63
CA SER A 340 -8.55 7.29 7.23
C SER A 340 -9.41 8.56 7.17
N TYR A 341 -10.61 8.46 6.61
CA TYR A 341 -11.55 9.57 6.53
C TYR A 341 -12.06 9.99 7.92
N LEU A 342 -12.50 9.04 8.74
CA LEU A 342 -12.98 9.30 10.10
C LEU A 342 -11.89 9.95 10.97
N PHE A 343 -10.69 9.38 10.98
CA PHE A 343 -9.59 9.94 11.78
C PHE A 343 -9.16 11.34 11.29
N THR A 344 -9.26 11.61 9.99
CA THR A 344 -8.98 12.96 9.48
C THR A 344 -9.99 13.99 9.96
N ILE A 345 -11.27 13.63 10.01
CA ILE A 345 -12.34 14.53 10.53
C ILE A 345 -12.12 14.78 12.02
N PHE A 346 -11.91 13.73 12.79
CA PHE A 346 -11.83 13.80 14.25
C PHE A 346 -10.42 14.01 14.79
N LEU A 347 -9.42 14.26 13.94
CA LEU A 347 -8.03 14.44 14.38
C LEU A 347 -7.88 15.58 15.40
N GLY A 348 -8.62 16.67 15.22
CA GLY A 348 -8.62 17.82 16.13
C GLY A 348 -9.16 17.48 17.53
N ASP A 349 -10.20 16.66 17.61
CA ASP A 349 -10.87 16.29 18.86
C ASP A 349 -10.16 15.12 19.56
N LEU A 350 -9.75 14.10 18.78
CA LEU A 350 -9.09 12.90 19.31
C LEU A 350 -7.62 13.13 19.66
N GLY A 351 -6.93 13.94 18.86
CA GLY A 351 -5.48 14.07 18.93
C GLY A 351 -4.74 12.81 18.47
N TYR A 352 -3.44 12.94 18.22
CA TYR A 352 -2.62 11.83 17.71
C TYR A 352 -2.49 10.67 18.70
N VAL A 353 -2.35 10.97 20.01
CA VAL A 353 -2.13 9.94 21.04
C VAL A 353 -3.31 8.97 21.10
N LEU A 354 -4.55 9.47 21.12
CA LEU A 354 -5.73 8.61 21.15
C LEU A 354 -5.87 7.78 19.87
N ILE A 355 -5.51 8.33 18.71
CA ILE A 355 -5.48 7.58 17.45
C ILE A 355 -4.46 6.43 17.52
N PHE A 356 -3.27 6.65 18.08
CA PHE A 356 -2.29 5.58 18.31
C PHE A 356 -2.83 4.49 19.25
N VAL A 357 -3.54 4.88 20.34
CA VAL A 357 -4.15 3.91 21.28
C VAL A 357 -5.21 3.08 20.58
N ILE A 358 -6.16 3.69 19.88
CA ILE A 358 -7.23 2.99 19.15
C ILE A 358 -6.63 2.03 18.13
N CYS A 359 -5.68 2.50 17.33
CA CYS A 359 -5.04 1.71 16.29
C CYS A 359 -4.20 0.57 16.86
N GLY A 360 -3.46 0.81 17.96
CA GLY A 360 -2.73 -0.22 18.68
C GLY A 360 -3.66 -1.31 19.22
N ALA A 361 -4.81 -0.93 19.80
CA ALA A 361 -5.83 -1.88 20.24
C ALA A 361 -6.40 -2.70 19.07
N CYS A 362 -6.64 -2.08 17.92
CA CYS A 362 -7.06 -2.79 16.70
C CYS A 362 -6.01 -3.82 16.26
N LEU A 363 -4.71 -3.53 16.34
CA LEU A 363 -3.65 -4.48 16.02
C LEU A 363 -3.60 -5.64 17.01
N VAL A 364 -3.80 -5.37 18.29
CA VAL A 364 -3.93 -6.42 19.34
C VAL A 364 -5.10 -7.35 19.03
N LEU A 365 -6.27 -6.78 18.77
CA LEU A 365 -7.45 -7.57 18.38
C LEU A 365 -7.21 -8.34 17.08
N SER A 366 -6.50 -7.76 16.12
CA SER A 366 -6.17 -8.40 14.85
C SER A 366 -5.44 -9.74 15.05
N PHE A 367 -4.39 -9.79 15.89
CA PHE A 367 -3.70 -11.06 16.11
C PHE A 367 -4.51 -12.02 16.98
N ILE A 368 -5.31 -11.53 17.94
CA ILE A 368 -6.18 -12.38 18.77
C ILE A 368 -7.18 -13.14 17.91
N VAL A 369 -7.81 -12.47 16.94
CA VAL A 369 -8.78 -13.09 16.02
C VAL A 369 -8.16 -14.19 15.15
N LEU A 370 -6.83 -14.21 14.97
CA LEU A 370 -6.16 -15.26 14.22
C LEU A 370 -5.99 -16.58 15.00
N PHE A 371 -6.00 -16.56 16.34
CA PHE A 371 -5.76 -17.78 17.13
C PHE A 371 -6.72 -18.95 16.82
N PRO A 372 -8.04 -18.75 16.70
CA PRO A 372 -8.96 -19.85 16.42
C PRO A 372 -8.89 -20.38 14.99
N ILE A 373 -8.19 -19.73 14.06
CA ILE A 373 -8.09 -20.19 12.68
C ILE A 373 -7.31 -21.50 12.62
N LYS A 374 -7.97 -22.57 12.19
CA LYS A 374 -7.34 -23.86 11.90
C LYS A 374 -6.82 -23.83 10.46
N MET A 375 -5.51 -24.04 10.30
CA MET A 375 -4.90 -24.19 8.98
C MET A 375 -4.89 -25.68 8.62
N GLN A 376 -5.39 -26.03 7.45
CA GLN A 376 -5.23 -27.39 6.94
C GLN A 376 -3.73 -27.67 6.82
N THR A 377 -3.25 -28.64 7.60
CA THR A 377 -1.92 -29.23 7.38
C THR A 377 -1.94 -29.83 5.98
N ALA A 378 -1.04 -29.40 5.12
CA ALA A 378 -0.82 -30.09 3.84
C ALA A 378 -0.44 -31.53 4.20
N ILE A 379 -1.38 -32.47 3.96
CA ILE A 379 -1.05 -33.89 3.95
C ILE A 379 -0.13 -34.03 2.73
N HIS A 380 1.16 -34.17 3.00
CA HIS A 380 2.12 -34.61 1.99
C HIS A 380 1.64 -35.98 1.49
N LYS A 381 0.99 -36.02 0.34
CA LYS A 381 0.86 -37.20 -0.48
C LYS A 381 1.76 -37.04 -1.71
#